data_f23cd0d6e1c7f7596ee25a93efee2ae7
#
_entry.id   f23cd0d6e1c7f7596ee25a93efee2ae7
#
_cell.length_a   1.000
_cell.length_b   1.000
_cell.length_c   1.000
_cell.angle_alpha   90.00
_cell.angle_beta   90.00
_cell.angle_gamma   90.00
#
_symmetry.space_group_name_H-M   'P 1'
#
loop_
_entity.id
_entity.type
_entity.pdbx_description
1 polymer ?
#
loop_
_entity_poly.entity_id
_entity_poly.type
_entity_poly.pdbx_seq_one_letter_code
_entity_poly.pdbx_strand_id
1 'polypeptide(L)'
;MPDYGHPLRFATFIGPTNSPATRPVELAQLSERLGFDLVTFQDHPYRSDFLDTWTLLSWVAARTERIGVSGNVLNLPLRQPPAVLARAAASLDLLCGGRMNLAIGAGAYWDAVESVGGRRLTPRQGVEALDEAIDVIRGIWDAAEPSALHAGGEFYKVDGAERGPAPAHDIPIWLGAYKPRMLDLVGRKADGWLPSLLPFMEPDGVQRGNAIIDDAARAAGRDPREITRLLNIFPGKTAEALTQMALEDGVSTFILMSDDPEILERFAGEVIPAVREQVARERKQTGIPTVADGALTPLIPGEDRP
;
A
#
# COMPACT_ATOMS: atom_id res chain seq x y z
N MET A 1 4.49 -10.80 20.68
CA MET A 1 3.95 -11.55 19.53
C MET A 1 4.04 -10.70 18.28
N PRO A 2 5.13 -10.57 17.57
CA PRO A 2 4.97 -9.73 16.38
C PRO A 2 5.01 -10.45 15.05
N ASP A 3 5.37 -11.70 14.90
CA ASP A 3 5.13 -12.38 13.63
C ASP A 3 3.62 -12.69 13.49
N TYR A 4 2.93 -11.93 12.64
CA TYR A 4 1.49 -12.09 12.38
C TYR A 4 1.17 -13.22 11.41
N GLY A 5 2.19 -13.93 10.88
CA GLY A 5 2.02 -15.08 9.99
C GLY A 5 1.76 -14.74 8.52
N HIS A 6 1.84 -13.49 8.12
CA HIS A 6 1.67 -13.12 6.71
C HIS A 6 2.77 -13.69 5.81
N PRO A 7 2.46 -14.03 4.54
CA PRO A 7 3.48 -14.34 3.55
C PRO A 7 4.47 -13.19 3.38
N LEU A 8 5.75 -13.53 3.21
CA LEU A 8 6.75 -12.52 2.91
C LEU A 8 6.63 -12.03 1.47
N ARG A 9 6.55 -10.70 1.31
CA ARG A 9 6.55 -10.02 0.02
C ARG A 9 7.69 -9.03 -0.07
N PHE A 10 8.21 -8.87 -1.28
CA PHE A 10 9.29 -7.93 -1.58
C PHE A 10 8.88 -7.01 -2.72
N ALA A 11 9.06 -5.73 -2.51
CA ALA A 11 8.60 -4.70 -3.42
C ALA A 11 9.73 -3.72 -3.76
N THR A 12 9.54 -2.95 -4.82
CA THR A 12 10.40 -1.83 -5.17
C THR A 12 9.67 -0.50 -5.01
N PHE A 13 10.38 0.52 -4.54
CA PHE A 13 9.96 1.90 -4.51
C PHE A 13 10.81 2.70 -5.49
N ILE A 14 10.24 3.02 -6.64
CA ILE A 14 10.90 3.66 -7.76
C ILE A 14 10.51 5.12 -7.83
N GLY A 15 11.48 6.00 -8.11
CA GLY A 15 11.23 7.42 -8.37
C GLY A 15 10.45 7.60 -9.67
N PRO A 16 9.30 8.31 -9.67
CA PRO A 16 8.49 8.53 -10.86
C PRO A 16 9.06 9.65 -11.77
N THR A 17 10.36 9.63 -12.04
CA THR A 17 11.05 10.67 -12.78
C THR A 17 10.56 10.77 -14.23
N ASN A 18 10.51 12.00 -14.78
CA ASN A 18 10.07 12.24 -16.15
C ASN A 18 11.21 12.40 -17.18
N SER A 19 12.45 12.23 -16.74
CA SER A 19 13.62 12.36 -17.63
C SER A 19 14.68 11.28 -17.34
N PRO A 20 14.75 10.23 -18.19
CA PRO A 20 13.82 9.90 -19.26
C PRO A 20 12.50 9.32 -18.72
N ALA A 21 11.38 9.66 -19.35
CA ALA A 21 10.03 9.24 -18.90
C ALA A 21 9.82 7.71 -18.96
N THR A 22 10.62 6.98 -19.74
CA THR A 22 10.58 5.51 -19.82
C THR A 22 11.22 4.82 -18.63
N ARG A 23 12.12 5.51 -17.91
CA ARG A 23 12.93 4.92 -16.84
C ARG A 23 12.12 4.24 -15.74
N PRO A 24 11.07 4.86 -15.16
CA PRO A 24 10.26 4.18 -14.13
C PRO A 24 9.57 2.92 -14.64
N VAL A 25 9.16 2.91 -15.92
CA VAL A 25 8.52 1.75 -16.55
C VAL A 25 9.52 0.62 -16.77
N GLU A 26 10.72 0.93 -17.24
CA GLU A 26 11.82 -0.04 -17.45
C GLU A 26 12.23 -0.69 -16.12
N LEU A 27 12.31 0.08 -15.04
CA LEU A 27 12.60 -0.41 -13.70
C LEU A 27 11.47 -1.28 -13.13
N ALA A 28 10.20 -0.93 -13.39
CA ALA A 28 9.06 -1.75 -13.02
C ALA A 28 9.08 -3.12 -13.74
N GLN A 29 9.37 -3.12 -15.04
CA GLN A 29 9.53 -4.35 -15.81
C GLN A 29 10.76 -5.17 -15.35
N LEU A 30 11.84 -4.52 -14.96
CA LEU A 30 12.99 -5.20 -14.33
C LEU A 30 12.58 -5.84 -13.00
N SER A 31 11.88 -5.10 -12.14
CA SER A 31 11.38 -5.62 -10.86
C SER A 31 10.52 -6.87 -11.06
N GLU A 32 9.65 -6.87 -12.07
CA GLU A 32 8.84 -8.04 -12.42
C GLU A 32 9.68 -9.22 -12.87
N ARG A 33 10.68 -9.00 -13.75
CA ARG A 33 11.59 -10.07 -14.20
C ARG A 33 12.41 -10.65 -13.06
N LEU A 34 12.81 -9.83 -12.10
CA LEU A 34 13.57 -10.23 -10.91
C LEU A 34 12.72 -10.94 -9.85
N GLY A 35 11.38 -10.99 -10.03
CA GLY A 35 10.47 -11.70 -9.14
C GLY A 35 10.06 -10.91 -7.90
N PHE A 36 10.12 -9.57 -7.94
CA PHE A 36 9.47 -8.76 -6.93
C PHE A 36 7.94 -8.91 -7.02
N ASP A 37 7.29 -8.86 -5.86
CA ASP A 37 5.85 -9.05 -5.74
C ASP A 37 5.04 -7.78 -6.06
N LEU A 38 5.66 -6.58 -5.89
CA LEU A 38 4.98 -5.29 -6.01
C LEU A 38 5.97 -4.21 -6.48
N VAL A 39 5.50 -3.27 -7.30
CA VAL A 39 6.19 -2.01 -7.60
C VAL A 39 5.39 -0.82 -7.08
N THR A 40 6.07 0.13 -6.47
CA THR A 40 5.45 1.32 -5.89
C THR A 40 6.11 2.61 -6.35
N PHE A 41 5.32 3.69 -6.40
CA PHE A 41 5.78 5.02 -6.79
C PHE A 41 5.26 6.07 -5.81
N GLN A 42 6.12 7.06 -5.45
CA GLN A 42 5.68 8.18 -4.63
C GLN A 42 4.72 9.10 -5.39
N ASP A 43 3.80 9.75 -4.68
CA ASP A 43 2.79 10.62 -5.26
C ASP A 43 2.99 12.09 -4.86
N HIS A 44 3.73 12.82 -5.68
CA HIS A 44 4.01 14.24 -5.51
C HIS A 44 3.66 15.02 -6.78
N PRO A 45 2.36 15.17 -7.14
CA PRO A 45 1.93 15.75 -8.41
C PRO A 45 2.25 17.25 -8.54
N TYR A 46 2.75 17.90 -7.48
CA TYR A 46 3.27 19.24 -7.48
C TYR A 46 4.75 19.36 -7.93
N ARG A 47 5.43 18.23 -8.16
CA ARG A 47 6.81 18.20 -8.64
C ARG A 47 6.84 18.17 -10.16
N SER A 48 7.52 19.15 -10.78
CA SER A 48 7.64 19.24 -12.24
C SER A 48 8.58 18.21 -12.86
N ASP A 49 9.45 17.59 -12.06
CA ASP A 49 10.40 16.56 -12.48
C ASP A 49 9.84 15.13 -12.35
N PHE A 50 8.57 15.00 -11.91
CA PHE A 50 7.88 13.72 -11.76
C PHE A 50 6.76 13.54 -12.80
N LEU A 51 6.54 12.30 -13.18
CA LEU A 51 5.32 11.87 -13.84
C LEU A 51 4.16 11.86 -12.82
N ASP A 52 2.94 12.08 -13.29
CA ASP A 52 1.76 11.84 -12.46
C ASP A 52 1.66 10.37 -12.10
N THR A 53 1.59 10.09 -10.80
CA THR A 53 1.68 8.73 -10.29
C THR A 53 0.51 7.87 -10.73
N TRP A 54 -0.72 8.41 -10.80
CA TRP A 54 -1.87 7.64 -11.25
C TRP A 54 -1.75 7.21 -12.72
N THR A 55 -1.32 8.14 -13.56
CA THR A 55 -1.03 7.86 -14.98
C THR A 55 0.06 6.82 -15.14
N LEU A 56 1.14 6.94 -14.35
CA LEU A 56 2.26 5.98 -14.35
C LEU A 56 1.81 4.58 -13.91
N LEU A 57 1.03 4.47 -12.84
CA LEU A 57 0.48 3.18 -12.38
C LEU A 57 -0.31 2.47 -13.47
N SER A 58 -1.19 3.21 -14.18
CA SER A 58 -1.98 2.66 -15.27
C SER A 58 -1.10 2.19 -16.43
N TRP A 59 -0.07 2.98 -16.75
CA TRP A 59 0.85 2.64 -17.83
C TRP A 59 1.73 1.43 -17.48
N VAL A 60 2.25 1.35 -16.26
CA VAL A 60 3.04 0.21 -15.76
C VAL A 60 2.19 -1.06 -15.72
N ALA A 61 0.96 -0.98 -15.21
CA ALA A 61 0.05 -2.11 -15.19
C ALA A 61 -0.22 -2.69 -16.60
N ALA A 62 -0.29 -1.81 -17.63
CA ALA A 62 -0.45 -2.22 -19.04
C ALA A 62 0.84 -2.79 -19.67
N ARG A 63 1.98 -2.65 -19.02
CA ARG A 63 3.31 -3.07 -19.50
C ARG A 63 3.92 -4.22 -18.70
N THR A 64 3.20 -4.72 -17.71
CA THR A 64 3.58 -5.82 -16.83
C THR A 64 2.43 -6.82 -16.74
N GLU A 65 2.72 -8.06 -16.33
CA GLU A 65 1.74 -9.15 -16.35
C GLU A 65 1.40 -9.68 -14.93
N ARG A 66 2.36 -9.65 -14.01
CA ARG A 66 2.25 -10.32 -12.70
C ARG A 66 2.44 -9.39 -11.51
N ILE A 67 3.37 -8.44 -11.63
CA ILE A 67 3.74 -7.58 -10.51
C ILE A 67 2.57 -6.71 -10.08
N GLY A 68 2.31 -6.64 -8.76
CA GLY A 68 1.35 -5.72 -8.19
C GLY A 68 1.77 -4.26 -8.38
N VAL A 69 0.82 -3.33 -8.37
CA VAL A 69 1.08 -1.90 -8.51
C VAL A 69 0.42 -1.12 -7.37
N SER A 70 1.11 -0.09 -6.85
CA SER A 70 0.56 0.80 -5.81
C SER A 70 1.23 2.18 -5.81
N GLY A 71 0.51 3.19 -5.36
CA GLY A 71 1.17 4.42 -4.87
C GLY A 71 1.91 4.16 -3.56
N ASN A 72 2.87 5.03 -3.20
CA ASN A 72 3.60 4.90 -1.93
C ASN A 72 3.85 6.28 -1.28
N VAL A 73 2.82 6.91 -0.76
CA VAL A 73 1.38 6.62 -0.83
C VAL A 73 0.68 7.72 -1.62
N LEU A 74 -0.51 7.46 -2.19
CA LEU A 74 -1.28 8.48 -2.89
C LEU A 74 -1.67 9.62 -1.94
N ASN A 75 -1.52 10.85 -2.40
CA ASN A 75 -1.83 12.06 -1.63
C ASN A 75 -3.33 12.35 -1.72
N LEU A 76 -4.14 11.86 -0.76
CA LEU A 76 -5.59 11.97 -0.80
C LEU A 76 -6.08 13.41 -1.05
N PRO A 77 -5.54 14.49 -0.43
CA PRO A 77 -5.92 15.87 -0.73
C PRO A 77 -5.87 16.27 -2.21
N LEU A 78 -5.06 15.57 -3.02
CA LEU A 78 -4.92 15.79 -4.46
C LEU A 78 -5.57 14.70 -5.33
N ARG A 79 -6.08 13.63 -4.71
CA ARG A 79 -6.74 12.49 -5.38
C ARG A 79 -8.24 12.43 -5.04
N GLN A 80 -8.89 13.58 -5.06
CA GLN A 80 -10.30 13.75 -4.73
C GLN A 80 -11.19 13.89 -5.98
N PRO A 81 -12.50 13.62 -5.87
CA PRO A 81 -13.22 13.05 -4.72
C PRO A 81 -12.91 11.56 -4.48
N PRO A 82 -12.99 11.06 -3.24
CA PRO A 82 -12.69 9.65 -2.94
C PRO A 82 -13.57 8.65 -3.69
N ALA A 83 -14.81 8.98 -4.01
CA ALA A 83 -15.68 8.16 -4.85
C ALA A 83 -15.13 7.99 -6.28
N VAL A 84 -14.51 9.03 -6.85
CA VAL A 84 -13.85 8.95 -8.17
C VAL A 84 -12.56 8.15 -8.07
N LEU A 85 -11.78 8.34 -7.01
CA LEU A 85 -10.58 7.52 -6.75
C LEU A 85 -10.95 6.03 -6.61
N ALA A 86 -12.03 5.71 -5.89
CA ALA A 86 -12.53 4.34 -5.75
C ALA A 86 -12.84 3.70 -7.11
N ARG A 87 -13.56 4.42 -7.99
CA ARG A 87 -13.87 3.95 -9.35
C ARG A 87 -12.61 3.76 -10.20
N ALA A 88 -11.68 4.69 -10.11
CA ALA A 88 -10.42 4.60 -10.83
C ALA A 88 -9.61 3.37 -10.37
N ALA A 89 -9.53 3.13 -9.05
CA ALA A 89 -8.83 1.97 -8.48
C ALA A 89 -9.48 0.64 -8.91
N ALA A 90 -10.80 0.52 -8.80
CA ALA A 90 -11.52 -0.67 -9.26
C ALA A 90 -11.38 -0.89 -10.76
N SER A 91 -11.41 0.18 -11.56
CA SER A 91 -11.20 0.08 -13.01
C SER A 91 -9.80 -0.39 -13.37
N LEU A 92 -8.77 0.17 -12.71
CA LEU A 92 -7.39 -0.28 -12.92
C LEU A 92 -7.20 -1.73 -12.48
N ASP A 93 -7.83 -2.13 -11.39
CA ASP A 93 -7.80 -3.49 -10.88
C ASP A 93 -8.42 -4.50 -11.86
N LEU A 94 -9.59 -4.19 -12.40
CA LEU A 94 -10.23 -4.98 -13.46
C LEU A 94 -9.36 -5.08 -14.71
N LEU A 95 -8.78 -3.97 -15.16
CA LEU A 95 -7.93 -3.93 -16.37
C LEU A 95 -6.62 -4.70 -16.19
N CYS A 96 -6.07 -4.75 -14.99
CA CYS A 96 -4.82 -5.45 -14.74
C CYS A 96 -4.99 -6.83 -14.06
N GLY A 97 -6.22 -7.33 -13.93
CA GLY A 97 -6.49 -8.68 -13.42
C GLY A 97 -6.18 -8.86 -11.93
N GLY A 98 -6.57 -7.89 -11.09
CA GLY A 98 -6.47 -8.02 -9.63
C GLY A 98 -5.08 -7.67 -9.06
N ARG A 99 -4.33 -6.75 -9.71
CA ARG A 99 -2.97 -6.37 -9.26
C ARG A 99 -2.87 -5.00 -8.60
N MET A 100 -3.97 -4.23 -8.52
CA MET A 100 -3.98 -2.91 -7.89
C MET A 100 -4.04 -3.03 -6.37
N ASN A 101 -3.21 -2.23 -5.68
CA ASN A 101 -3.25 -2.06 -4.24
C ASN A 101 -3.38 -0.56 -3.93
N LEU A 102 -4.27 -0.17 -3.03
CA LEU A 102 -4.55 1.23 -2.74
C LEU A 102 -3.85 1.69 -1.47
N ALA A 103 -2.68 2.29 -1.61
CA ALA A 103 -2.01 2.95 -0.50
C ALA A 103 -2.28 4.47 -0.53
N ILE A 104 -2.83 5.01 0.54
CA ILE A 104 -3.24 6.42 0.67
C ILE A 104 -2.73 7.05 1.95
N GLY A 105 -2.57 8.36 1.92
CA GLY A 105 -2.16 9.15 3.07
C GLY A 105 -3.02 10.39 3.27
N ALA A 106 -3.07 10.89 4.51
CA ALA A 106 -3.85 12.06 4.91
C ALA A 106 -3.35 13.39 4.33
N GLY A 107 -2.22 13.37 3.63
CA GLY A 107 -1.56 14.54 3.08
C GLY A 107 -0.33 14.97 3.86
N ALA A 108 0.62 15.54 3.13
CA ALA A 108 1.84 16.15 3.63
C ALA A 108 2.27 17.27 2.67
N TYR A 109 3.31 18.05 3.05
CA TYR A 109 3.84 19.12 2.21
C TYR A 109 2.77 20.14 1.79
N TRP A 110 2.03 20.66 2.75
CA TRP A 110 0.82 21.47 2.54
C TRP A 110 1.01 22.71 1.66
N ASP A 111 2.18 23.36 1.73
CA ASP A 111 2.47 24.50 0.85
C ASP A 111 2.51 24.06 -0.63
N ALA A 112 3.05 22.88 -0.90
CA ALA A 112 3.07 22.31 -2.24
C ALA A 112 1.68 21.81 -2.67
N VAL A 113 0.88 21.28 -1.76
CA VAL A 113 -0.52 20.89 -2.02
C VAL A 113 -1.34 22.13 -2.42
N GLU A 114 -1.21 23.24 -1.69
CA GLU A 114 -1.90 24.49 -2.02
C GLU A 114 -1.43 25.09 -3.34
N SER A 115 -0.14 24.97 -3.67
CA SER A 115 0.41 25.52 -4.91
C SER A 115 -0.22 24.96 -6.18
N VAL A 116 -0.81 23.76 -6.11
CA VAL A 116 -1.52 23.12 -7.22
C VAL A 116 -3.05 23.11 -7.02
N GLY A 117 -3.55 23.95 -6.12
CA GLY A 117 -5.00 24.13 -5.88
C GLY A 117 -5.61 23.15 -4.89
N GLY A 118 -4.83 22.35 -4.19
CA GLY A 118 -5.32 21.49 -3.13
C GLY A 118 -5.69 22.26 -1.85
N ARG A 119 -6.62 21.75 -1.08
CA ARG A 119 -7.03 22.36 0.19
C ARG A 119 -6.07 21.95 1.31
N ARG A 120 -5.55 22.93 2.07
CA ARG A 120 -4.81 22.69 3.31
C ARG A 120 -5.76 22.20 4.41
N LEU A 121 -5.36 21.14 5.07
CA LEU A 121 -6.03 20.62 6.27
C LEU A 121 -5.08 20.69 7.46
N THR A 122 -5.63 20.85 8.65
CA THR A 122 -4.86 20.62 9.87
C THR A 122 -4.57 19.11 10.01
N PRO A 123 -3.56 18.70 10.81
CA PRO A 123 -3.27 17.28 11.01
C PRO A 123 -4.47 16.47 11.51
N ARG A 124 -5.34 17.06 12.32
CA ARG A 124 -6.57 16.43 12.79
C ARG A 124 -7.57 16.26 11.64
N GLN A 125 -7.83 17.33 10.90
CA GLN A 125 -8.75 17.29 9.76
C GLN A 125 -8.29 16.32 8.67
N GLY A 126 -6.97 16.21 8.44
CA GLY A 126 -6.43 15.23 7.49
C GLY A 126 -6.76 13.78 7.87
N VAL A 127 -6.69 13.44 9.16
CA VAL A 127 -7.07 12.10 9.65
C VAL A 127 -8.58 11.89 9.52
N GLU A 128 -9.39 12.86 9.91
CA GLU A 128 -10.86 12.79 9.83
C GLU A 128 -11.32 12.68 8.36
N ALA A 129 -10.73 13.45 7.46
CA ALA A 129 -11.01 13.34 6.03
C ALA A 129 -10.61 11.97 5.44
N LEU A 130 -9.48 11.42 5.89
CA LEU A 130 -9.08 10.08 5.45
C LEU A 130 -9.99 8.99 5.99
N ASP A 131 -10.45 9.12 7.24
CA ASP A 131 -11.43 8.20 7.85
C ASP A 131 -12.73 8.16 7.03
N GLU A 132 -13.30 9.33 6.69
CA GLU A 132 -14.48 9.45 5.82
C GLU A 132 -14.23 8.90 4.40
N ALA A 133 -13.03 9.16 3.84
CA ALA A 133 -12.70 8.70 2.50
C ALA A 133 -12.65 7.18 2.40
N ILE A 134 -12.15 6.48 3.42
CA ILE A 134 -12.14 5.01 3.45
C ILE A 134 -13.56 4.45 3.39
N ASP A 135 -14.51 5.03 4.13
CA ASP A 135 -15.91 4.61 4.09
C ASP A 135 -16.53 4.83 2.71
N VAL A 136 -16.26 5.99 2.09
CA VAL A 136 -16.72 6.28 0.73
C VAL A 136 -16.14 5.29 -0.27
N ILE A 137 -14.83 5.01 -0.20
CA ILE A 137 -14.14 4.10 -1.11
C ILE A 137 -14.73 2.69 -1.01
N ARG A 138 -14.84 2.15 0.20
CA ARG A 138 -15.42 0.82 0.44
C ARG A 138 -16.89 0.77 0.02
N GLY A 139 -17.64 1.83 0.29
CA GLY A 139 -19.03 1.96 -0.12
C GLY A 139 -19.22 1.95 -1.64
N ILE A 140 -18.31 2.56 -2.42
CA ILE A 140 -18.34 2.49 -3.89
C ILE A 140 -18.01 1.07 -4.38
N TRP A 141 -17.05 0.38 -3.76
CA TRP A 141 -16.65 -0.98 -4.16
C TRP A 141 -17.69 -2.06 -3.81
N ASP A 142 -18.59 -1.78 -2.87
CA ASP A 142 -19.66 -2.69 -2.48
C ASP A 142 -20.79 -2.70 -3.53
N ALA A 143 -20.49 -3.28 -4.69
CA ALA A 143 -21.44 -3.35 -5.79
C ALA A 143 -22.56 -4.40 -5.59
N ALA A 144 -22.47 -5.23 -4.55
CA ALA A 144 -23.53 -6.17 -4.17
C ALA A 144 -24.70 -5.48 -3.46
N GLU A 145 -24.46 -4.34 -2.82
CA GLU A 145 -25.52 -3.55 -2.20
C GLU A 145 -26.32 -2.78 -3.26
N PRO A 146 -27.64 -3.06 -3.44
CA PRO A 146 -28.42 -2.48 -4.54
C PRO A 146 -28.80 -1.01 -4.33
N SER A 147 -28.70 -0.49 -3.10
CA SER A 147 -29.05 0.90 -2.81
C SER A 147 -27.92 1.84 -3.22
N ALA A 148 -28.30 3.04 -3.69
CA ALA A 148 -27.34 4.10 -3.95
C ALA A 148 -26.55 4.45 -2.68
N LEU A 149 -25.28 4.84 -2.85
CA LEU A 149 -24.44 5.21 -1.73
C LEU A 149 -24.79 6.61 -1.22
N HIS A 150 -25.13 6.69 0.04
CA HIS A 150 -25.21 7.92 0.82
C HIS A 150 -24.17 7.84 1.92
N ALA A 151 -23.09 8.58 1.78
CA ALA A 151 -21.96 8.55 2.70
C ALA A 151 -21.28 9.91 2.80
N GLY A 152 -20.56 10.12 3.88
CA GLY A 152 -19.77 11.33 4.10
C GLY A 152 -19.98 11.92 5.47
N GLY A 153 -19.31 13.03 5.70
CA GLY A 153 -19.31 13.75 6.96
C GLY A 153 -19.02 15.22 6.73
N GLU A 154 -17.96 15.72 7.38
CA GLU A 154 -17.56 17.12 7.26
C GLU A 154 -16.77 17.39 5.96
N PHE A 155 -16.01 16.39 5.46
CA PHE A 155 -15.05 16.59 4.36
C PHE A 155 -15.58 16.15 3.01
N TYR A 156 -16.33 15.06 2.98
CA TYR A 156 -16.89 14.50 1.75
C TYR A 156 -18.38 14.29 1.90
N LYS A 157 -19.09 14.58 0.80
CA LYS A 157 -20.53 14.32 0.72
C LYS A 157 -20.83 13.56 -0.54
N VAL A 158 -21.27 12.31 -0.38
CA VAL A 158 -21.79 11.46 -1.46
C VAL A 158 -23.26 11.27 -1.23
N ASP A 159 -24.08 11.66 -2.21
CA ASP A 159 -25.52 11.67 -2.07
C ASP A 159 -26.18 11.03 -3.31
N GLY A 160 -26.51 9.77 -3.21
CA GLY A 160 -27.14 9.01 -4.28
C GLY A 160 -26.18 8.52 -5.37
N ALA A 161 -24.89 8.27 -5.05
CA ALA A 161 -23.97 7.72 -6.03
C ALA A 161 -24.26 6.25 -6.32
N GLU A 162 -24.23 5.87 -7.59
CA GLU A 162 -24.22 4.47 -7.98
C GLU A 162 -22.98 3.79 -7.45
N ARG A 163 -23.08 2.55 -6.97
CA ARG A 163 -21.97 1.73 -6.53
C ARG A 163 -21.27 1.06 -7.71
N GLY A 164 -20.11 0.51 -7.49
CA GLY A 164 -19.33 -0.18 -8.50
C GLY A 164 -18.48 0.73 -9.42
N PRO A 165 -17.72 0.10 -10.36
CA PRO A 165 -17.66 -1.35 -10.51
C PRO A 165 -17.06 -2.03 -9.28
N ALA A 166 -17.43 -3.30 -9.02
CA ALA A 166 -16.69 -4.12 -8.07
C ALA A 166 -15.27 -4.34 -8.61
N PRO A 167 -14.23 -4.23 -7.78
CA PRO A 167 -12.88 -4.59 -8.20
C PRO A 167 -12.77 -6.09 -8.51
N ALA A 168 -11.70 -6.49 -9.21
CA ALA A 168 -11.44 -7.89 -9.55
C ALA A 168 -11.06 -8.73 -8.31
N HIS A 169 -10.48 -8.10 -7.29
CA HIS A 169 -10.19 -8.69 -5.98
C HIS A 169 -10.51 -7.69 -4.87
N ASP A 170 -10.45 -8.12 -3.63
CA ASP A 170 -10.60 -7.23 -2.47
C ASP A 170 -9.36 -6.33 -2.36
N ILE A 171 -9.42 -5.14 -3.00
CA ILE A 171 -8.30 -4.20 -3.01
C ILE A 171 -7.97 -3.79 -1.57
N PRO A 172 -6.76 -4.09 -1.06
CA PRO A 172 -6.39 -3.67 0.28
C PRO A 172 -6.14 -2.16 0.32
N ILE A 173 -6.62 -1.53 1.40
CA ILE A 173 -6.33 -0.12 1.69
C ILE A 173 -5.19 -0.05 2.70
N TRP A 174 -4.04 0.48 2.27
CA TRP A 174 -2.88 0.68 3.14
C TRP A 174 -2.70 2.15 3.50
N LEU A 175 -2.29 2.44 4.73
CA LEU A 175 -2.10 3.81 5.19
C LEU A 175 -0.63 4.10 5.51
N GLY A 176 -0.14 5.23 4.97
CA GLY A 176 1.10 5.85 5.42
C GLY A 176 0.86 6.56 6.77
N ALA A 177 1.41 6.02 7.86
CA ALA A 177 1.10 6.49 9.20
C ALA A 177 2.32 6.50 10.12
N TYR A 178 2.45 7.58 10.96
CA TYR A 178 3.54 7.74 11.93
C TYR A 178 3.06 8.19 13.30
N LYS A 179 1.92 8.86 13.39
CA LYS A 179 1.44 9.48 14.63
C LYS A 179 0.26 8.72 15.21
N PRO A 180 0.05 8.76 16.53
CA PRO A 180 -0.92 7.91 17.21
C PRO A 180 -2.33 7.91 16.60
N ARG A 181 -2.88 9.06 16.20
CA ARG A 181 -4.21 9.12 15.56
C ARG A 181 -4.27 8.39 14.22
N MET A 182 -3.21 8.49 13.42
CA MET A 182 -3.12 7.77 12.15
C MET A 182 -2.94 6.27 12.37
N LEU A 183 -2.15 5.87 13.37
CA LEU A 183 -1.96 4.47 13.75
C LEU A 183 -3.26 3.85 14.30
N ASP A 184 -4.03 4.62 15.08
CA ASP A 184 -5.37 4.23 15.52
C ASP A 184 -6.30 3.99 14.32
N LEU A 185 -6.30 4.88 13.33
CA LEU A 185 -7.10 4.70 12.11
C LEU A 185 -6.66 3.44 11.32
N VAL A 186 -5.35 3.15 11.25
CA VAL A 186 -4.87 1.89 10.66
C VAL A 186 -5.53 0.70 11.36
N GLY A 187 -5.46 0.64 12.67
CA GLY A 187 -6.06 -0.47 13.45
C GLY A 187 -7.54 -0.62 13.22
N ARG A 188 -8.28 0.48 13.21
CA ARG A 188 -9.74 0.46 13.08
C ARG A 188 -10.23 0.10 11.67
N LYS A 189 -9.55 0.58 10.61
CA LYS A 189 -10.14 0.55 9.27
C LYS A 189 -9.22 0.07 8.14
N ALA A 190 -7.90 0.13 8.28
CA ALA A 190 -7.02 -0.22 7.18
C ALA A 190 -6.69 -1.71 7.11
N ASP A 191 -6.24 -2.16 5.93
CA ASP A 191 -5.78 -3.52 5.68
C ASP A 191 -4.25 -3.61 5.75
N GLY A 192 -3.56 -2.47 5.84
CA GLY A 192 -2.12 -2.45 6.03
C GLY A 192 -1.56 -1.11 6.52
N TRP A 193 -0.41 -1.21 7.16
CA TRP A 193 0.38 -0.09 7.64
C TRP A 193 1.67 0.03 6.83
N LEU A 194 1.87 1.17 6.18
CA LEU A 194 3.00 1.44 5.29
C LEU A 194 3.81 2.67 5.74
N PRO A 195 4.70 2.55 6.74
CA PRO A 195 5.64 3.60 7.10
C PRO A 195 6.94 3.49 6.30
N SER A 196 7.77 4.54 6.41
CA SER A 196 9.17 4.51 6.01
C SER A 196 10.06 4.56 7.25
N LEU A 197 11.19 3.87 7.20
CA LEU A 197 12.25 4.05 8.19
C LEU A 197 12.82 5.47 8.12
N LEU A 198 13.87 5.74 8.85
CA LEU A 198 14.55 7.05 8.89
C LEU A 198 14.38 7.88 7.60
N PRO A 199 14.24 9.21 7.70
CA PRO A 199 14.32 9.99 8.94
C PRO A 199 13.00 10.14 9.70
N PHE A 200 11.94 9.46 9.31
CA PHE A 200 10.57 9.68 9.78
C PHE A 200 10.19 8.87 11.02
N MET A 201 10.97 7.83 11.34
CA MET A 201 10.64 6.89 12.42
C MET A 201 11.84 6.70 13.36
N GLU A 202 11.59 6.74 14.68
CA GLU A 202 12.57 6.38 15.69
C GLU A 202 12.92 4.87 15.65
N PRO A 203 14.05 4.44 16.21
CA PRO A 203 14.49 3.05 16.14
C PRO A 203 13.46 2.01 16.62
N ASP A 204 12.69 2.32 17.67
CA ASP A 204 11.62 1.49 18.24
C ASP A 204 10.22 1.84 17.67
N GLY A 205 10.18 2.61 16.59
CA GLY A 205 8.95 3.14 16.02
C GLY A 205 8.02 2.06 15.48
N VAL A 206 8.57 0.94 14.97
CA VAL A 206 7.76 -0.17 14.47
C VAL A 206 7.05 -0.87 15.63
N GLN A 207 7.77 -1.19 16.72
CA GLN A 207 7.18 -1.84 17.89
C GLN A 207 6.10 -0.96 18.54
N ARG A 208 6.38 0.34 18.73
CA ARG A 208 5.37 1.28 19.27
C ARG A 208 4.17 1.44 18.35
N GLY A 209 4.42 1.50 17.03
CA GLY A 209 3.34 1.58 16.05
C GLY A 209 2.46 0.34 16.09
N ASN A 210 3.06 -0.84 16.15
CA ASN A 210 2.34 -2.10 16.28
C ASN A 210 1.45 -2.14 17.52
N ALA A 211 1.96 -1.70 18.67
CA ALA A 211 1.17 -1.69 19.90
C ALA A 211 -0.10 -0.84 19.76
N ILE A 212 0.00 0.37 19.18
CA ILE A 212 -1.15 1.26 18.97
C ILE A 212 -2.13 0.65 17.96
N ILE A 213 -1.63 0.10 16.86
CA ILE A 213 -2.46 -0.51 15.81
C ILE A 213 -3.20 -1.73 16.35
N ASP A 214 -2.50 -2.61 17.08
CA ASP A 214 -3.06 -3.83 17.65
C ASP A 214 -4.16 -3.52 18.66
N ASP A 215 -3.94 -2.53 19.55
CA ASP A 215 -4.93 -2.11 20.53
C ASP A 215 -6.16 -1.48 19.86
N ALA A 216 -5.97 -0.64 18.83
CA ALA A 216 -7.06 -0.05 18.06
C ALA A 216 -7.84 -1.10 17.27
N ALA A 217 -7.18 -2.09 16.68
CA ALA A 217 -7.82 -3.21 15.98
C ALA A 217 -8.71 -4.02 16.93
N ARG A 218 -8.18 -4.43 18.09
CA ARG A 218 -8.94 -5.16 19.11
C ARG A 218 -10.13 -4.35 19.63
N ALA A 219 -9.94 -3.05 19.87
CA ALA A 219 -11.02 -2.16 20.30
C ALA A 219 -12.14 -2.03 19.23
N ALA A 220 -11.80 -2.15 17.96
CA ALA A 220 -12.73 -2.17 16.83
C ALA A 220 -13.30 -3.57 16.53
N GLY A 221 -12.97 -4.60 17.31
CA GLY A 221 -13.43 -5.97 17.10
C GLY A 221 -12.72 -6.71 15.95
N ARG A 222 -11.55 -6.21 15.51
CA ARG A 222 -10.73 -6.81 14.45
C ARG A 222 -9.56 -7.61 15.01
N ASP A 223 -9.14 -8.63 14.29
CA ASP A 223 -7.89 -9.33 14.58
C ASP A 223 -6.69 -8.51 14.06
N PRO A 224 -5.70 -8.15 14.91
CA PRO A 224 -4.48 -7.48 14.45
C PRO A 224 -3.75 -8.22 13.33
N ARG A 225 -3.94 -9.54 13.18
CA ARG A 225 -3.40 -10.35 12.10
C ARG A 225 -4.05 -10.09 10.74
N GLU A 226 -5.16 -9.38 10.66
CA GLU A 226 -5.75 -8.94 9.39
C GLU A 226 -4.99 -7.77 8.75
N ILE A 227 -4.13 -7.10 9.52
CA ILE A 227 -3.47 -5.88 9.09
C ILE A 227 -2.03 -6.19 8.70
N THR A 228 -1.71 -6.06 7.42
CA THR A 228 -0.36 -6.28 6.88
C THR A 228 0.61 -5.20 7.35
N ARG A 229 1.84 -5.59 7.73
CA ARG A 229 2.91 -4.67 8.08
C ARG A 229 3.87 -4.53 6.91
N LEU A 230 3.81 -3.38 6.26
CA LEU A 230 4.71 -3.02 5.15
C LEU A 230 5.79 -2.07 5.67
N LEU A 231 6.95 -2.04 5.04
CA LEU A 231 8.03 -1.15 5.45
C LEU A 231 8.89 -0.72 4.25
N ASN A 232 9.00 0.59 4.04
CA ASN A 232 9.99 1.13 3.12
C ASN A 232 11.38 1.03 3.75
N ILE A 233 12.31 0.38 3.05
CA ILE A 233 13.70 0.16 3.47
C ILE A 233 14.69 0.77 2.48
N PHE A 234 15.81 1.25 3.02
CA PHE A 234 16.94 1.70 2.20
C PHE A 234 17.86 0.55 1.83
N PRO A 235 18.62 0.67 0.73
CA PRO A 235 19.68 -0.28 0.38
C PRO A 235 20.69 -0.53 1.52
N GLY A 236 21.28 -1.72 1.55
CA GLY A 236 22.28 -2.11 2.54
C GLY A 236 21.73 -2.87 3.76
N LYS A 237 20.43 -3.13 3.84
CA LYS A 237 19.87 -4.05 4.82
C LYS A 237 20.30 -5.48 4.52
N THR A 238 20.80 -6.20 5.54
CA THR A 238 21.19 -7.61 5.40
C THR A 238 19.97 -8.54 5.54
N ALA A 239 20.12 -9.77 5.08
CA ALA A 239 19.06 -10.78 5.22
C ALA A 239 18.73 -11.05 6.71
N GLU A 240 19.72 -11.06 7.60
CA GLU A 240 19.53 -11.23 9.03
C GLU A 240 18.68 -10.11 9.63
N ALA A 241 18.99 -8.85 9.26
CA ALA A 241 18.22 -7.70 9.76
C ALA A 241 16.76 -7.73 9.30
N LEU A 242 16.51 -8.11 8.03
CA LEU A 242 15.13 -8.24 7.53
C LEU A 242 14.42 -9.45 8.14
N THR A 243 15.11 -10.55 8.36
CA THR A 243 14.58 -11.72 9.08
C THR A 243 14.16 -11.35 10.51
N GLN A 244 15.01 -10.61 11.21
CA GLN A 244 14.68 -10.11 12.55
C GLN A 244 13.44 -9.21 12.52
N MET A 245 13.36 -8.25 11.60
CA MET A 245 12.18 -7.39 11.44
C MET A 245 10.91 -8.19 11.12
N ALA A 246 11.01 -9.26 10.35
CA ALA A 246 9.87 -10.11 10.04
C ALA A 246 9.36 -10.87 11.27
N LEU A 247 10.26 -11.44 12.06
CA LEU A 247 9.94 -12.29 13.20
C LEU A 247 9.61 -11.48 14.48
N GLU A 248 10.37 -10.41 14.74
CA GLU A 248 10.24 -9.63 15.98
C GLU A 248 9.28 -8.43 15.83
N ASP A 249 9.24 -7.80 14.63
CA ASP A 249 8.45 -6.61 14.37
C ASP A 249 7.20 -6.92 13.49
N GLY A 250 7.07 -8.15 12.99
CA GLY A 250 5.95 -8.59 12.19
C GLY A 250 5.87 -7.99 10.80
N VAL A 251 6.96 -7.40 10.29
CA VAL A 251 7.02 -6.84 8.94
C VAL A 251 6.98 -7.97 7.93
N SER A 252 6.00 -7.95 7.04
CA SER A 252 5.82 -9.00 6.02
C SER A 252 6.04 -8.52 4.59
N THR A 253 6.01 -7.20 4.36
CA THR A 253 6.27 -6.62 3.04
C THR A 253 7.41 -5.60 3.12
N PHE A 254 8.55 -5.93 2.54
CA PHE A 254 9.72 -5.05 2.47
C PHE A 254 9.79 -4.34 1.12
N ILE A 255 9.80 -3.01 1.15
CA ILE A 255 9.76 -2.17 -0.06
C ILE A 255 11.11 -1.47 -0.21
N LEU A 256 11.95 -1.94 -1.13
CA LEU A 256 13.30 -1.43 -1.36
C LEU A 256 13.26 -0.11 -2.14
N MET A 257 13.78 0.95 -1.54
CA MET A 257 13.88 2.28 -2.16
C MET A 257 15.15 2.37 -3.00
N SER A 258 15.07 2.07 -4.30
CA SER A 258 16.20 2.18 -5.21
C SER A 258 15.76 2.28 -6.67
N ASP A 259 16.44 3.17 -7.42
CA ASP A 259 16.35 3.29 -8.89
C ASP A 259 17.58 2.68 -9.60
N ASP A 260 18.47 2.00 -8.85
CA ASP A 260 19.67 1.38 -9.34
C ASP A 260 19.42 -0.11 -9.67
N PRO A 261 19.54 -0.52 -10.96
CA PRO A 261 19.33 -1.91 -11.38
C PRO A 261 20.24 -2.91 -10.66
N GLU A 262 21.51 -2.57 -10.42
CA GLU A 262 22.47 -3.49 -9.77
C GLU A 262 22.08 -3.76 -8.32
N ILE A 263 21.51 -2.75 -7.63
CA ILE A 263 20.98 -2.91 -6.28
C ILE A 263 19.75 -3.81 -6.29
N LEU A 264 18.84 -3.61 -7.26
CA LEU A 264 17.65 -4.44 -7.40
C LEU A 264 18.00 -5.89 -7.70
N GLU A 265 18.92 -6.13 -8.64
CA GLU A 265 19.40 -7.48 -9.03
C GLU A 265 20.05 -8.20 -7.85
N ARG A 266 20.96 -7.54 -7.13
CA ARG A 266 21.62 -8.13 -5.96
C ARG A 266 20.62 -8.44 -4.84
N PHE A 267 19.69 -7.51 -4.55
CA PHE A 267 18.68 -7.72 -3.52
C PHE A 267 17.78 -8.91 -3.87
N ALA A 268 17.34 -9.02 -5.12
CA ALA A 268 16.52 -10.12 -5.59
C ALA A 268 17.27 -11.46 -5.60
N GLY A 269 18.53 -11.47 -6.01
CA GLY A 269 19.31 -12.70 -6.14
C GLY A 269 19.89 -13.24 -4.84
N GLU A 270 20.22 -12.35 -3.89
CA GLU A 270 20.92 -12.72 -2.66
C GLU A 270 20.06 -12.58 -1.41
N VAL A 271 19.41 -11.42 -1.24
CA VAL A 271 18.73 -11.08 0.02
C VAL A 271 17.37 -11.76 0.13
N ILE A 272 16.53 -11.65 -0.90
CA ILE A 272 15.17 -12.22 -0.90
C ILE A 272 15.17 -13.72 -0.60
N PRO A 273 15.96 -14.57 -1.30
CA PRO A 273 15.99 -16.01 -1.02
C PRO A 273 16.43 -16.32 0.41
N ALA A 274 17.46 -15.63 0.90
CA ALA A 274 17.97 -15.84 2.25
C ALA A 274 16.93 -15.48 3.34
N VAL A 275 16.22 -14.36 3.21
CA VAL A 275 15.15 -13.98 4.15
C VAL A 275 14.02 -14.99 4.13
N ARG A 276 13.55 -15.39 2.94
CA ARG A 276 12.48 -16.39 2.80
C ARG A 276 12.85 -17.71 3.46
N GLU A 277 14.08 -18.19 3.25
CA GLU A 277 14.55 -19.43 3.85
C GLU A 277 14.64 -19.33 5.39
N GLN A 278 15.25 -18.26 5.90
CA GLN A 278 15.43 -18.06 7.35
C GLN A 278 14.10 -17.96 8.07
N VAL A 279 13.17 -17.12 7.56
CA VAL A 279 11.84 -16.95 8.17
C VAL A 279 11.04 -18.25 8.10
N ALA A 280 11.06 -18.99 6.98
CA ALA A 280 10.37 -20.25 6.86
C ALA A 280 10.89 -21.29 7.87
N ARG A 281 12.21 -21.34 8.10
CA ARG A 281 12.83 -22.23 9.08
C ARG A 281 12.38 -21.89 10.50
N GLU A 282 12.40 -20.61 10.89
CA GLU A 282 12.02 -20.17 12.23
C GLU A 282 10.51 -20.37 12.49
N ARG A 283 9.65 -20.05 11.52
CA ARG A 283 8.21 -20.32 11.62
C ARG A 283 7.89 -21.81 11.80
N LYS A 284 8.62 -22.67 11.10
CA LYS A 284 8.47 -24.14 11.26
C LYS A 284 8.86 -24.60 12.66
N GLN A 285 9.88 -24.01 13.27
CA GLN A 285 10.33 -24.36 14.61
C GLN A 285 9.37 -23.82 15.69
N THR A 286 8.80 -22.65 15.49
CA THR A 286 7.90 -21.99 16.45
C THR A 286 6.43 -22.36 16.28
N GLY A 287 6.07 -23.07 15.22
CA GLY A 287 4.69 -23.48 14.93
C GLY A 287 3.74 -22.34 14.58
N ILE A 288 4.27 -21.20 14.11
CA ILE A 288 3.45 -20.06 13.69
C ILE A 288 2.74 -20.43 12.38
N PRO A 289 1.38 -20.43 12.33
CA PRO A 289 0.65 -20.72 11.12
C PRO A 289 0.79 -19.57 10.13
N THR A 290 0.97 -19.89 8.85
CA THR A 290 0.94 -18.90 7.78
C THR A 290 -0.52 -18.47 7.54
N VAL A 291 -0.80 -17.19 7.57
CA VAL A 291 -2.09 -16.62 7.16
C VAL A 291 -2.24 -16.82 5.64
N ALA A 292 -3.41 -17.23 5.18
CA ALA A 292 -3.65 -17.38 3.75
C ALA A 292 -3.52 -16.02 3.04
N ASP A 293 -2.94 -16.03 1.84
CA ASP A 293 -2.71 -14.84 1.03
C ASP A 293 -4.04 -14.38 0.40
N GLY A 294 -4.77 -13.49 1.10
CA GLY A 294 -6.08 -13.00 0.66
C GLY A 294 -6.06 -11.97 -0.47
N ALA A 295 -4.91 -11.39 -0.80
CA ALA A 295 -4.88 -10.13 -1.55
C ALA A 295 -4.06 -10.11 -2.85
N LEU A 296 -3.38 -11.16 -3.27
CA LEU A 296 -2.60 -11.15 -4.53
C LEU A 296 -2.53 -12.51 -5.23
N THR A 297 -3.61 -13.28 -5.25
CA THR A 297 -3.68 -14.38 -6.21
C THR A 297 -4.14 -13.79 -7.54
N PRO A 298 -3.30 -13.69 -8.58
CA PRO A 298 -3.75 -13.24 -9.88
C PRO A 298 -4.88 -14.15 -10.35
N LEU A 299 -5.97 -13.56 -10.82
CA LEU A 299 -6.98 -14.33 -11.54
C LEU A 299 -6.31 -14.94 -12.78
N ILE A 300 -6.31 -16.25 -12.88
CA ILE A 300 -5.89 -16.94 -14.09
C ILE A 300 -6.90 -16.53 -15.18
N PRO A 301 -6.47 -15.93 -16.30
CA PRO A 301 -7.39 -15.56 -17.38
C PRO A 301 -8.10 -16.85 -17.89
N GLY A 302 -9.42 -16.92 -17.68
CA GLY A 302 -10.24 -18.03 -18.20
C GLY A 302 -11.09 -18.79 -17.19
N GLU A 303 -11.07 -18.47 -15.90
CA GLU A 303 -12.04 -19.04 -14.96
C GLU A 303 -13.20 -18.05 -14.74
N ASP A 304 -14.33 -18.32 -15.40
CA ASP A 304 -15.60 -17.67 -15.11
C ASP A 304 -16.02 -18.00 -13.68
N ARG A 305 -16.24 -16.99 -12.85
CA ARG A 305 -16.93 -17.20 -11.56
C ARG A 305 -18.41 -17.49 -11.83
N PRO A 306 -19.01 -18.40 -11.08
CA PRO A 306 -20.44 -18.73 -11.19
C PRO A 306 -21.34 -17.55 -10.83
#